data_09b69642f23659d4aa7cf942b328d3ad
#
_entry.id   09b69642f23659d4aa7cf942b328d3ad
#
_cell.length_a   1.000
_cell.length_b   1.000
_cell.length_c   1.000
_cell.angle_alpha   90.00
_cell.angle_beta   90.00
_cell.angle_gamma   90.00
#
_symmetry.space_group_name_H-M   'P 1'
#
loop_
_entity.id
_entity.type
_entity.pdbx_description
1 polymer ?
#
loop_
_entity_poly.entity_id
_entity_poly.type
_entity_poly.pdbx_seq_one_letter_code
_entity_poly.pdbx_strand_id
1 'polypeptide(L)'
;SLFFPVAMLILLFDLVGKIMTVLRIQNNFKLVASDRSKYSINMMENKGLLKEWTKDLEMEEYLVAYPVKTKLLSKFLEYSYSEDYAEAMSAILAPVSILAAILISVLSYFFNENVGMAISTFAAVLCACTPLTATIAANWPLLRLSNKLTPNGAMVAGYESVSKFADTEGIVVRASDIFP
;
A
#
# COMPACT_ATOMS: atom_id res chain seq x y z
N SER A 1 23.11 0.87 -26.71
CA SER A 1 22.75 1.96 -25.80
C SER A 1 22.16 1.40 -24.52
N LEU A 2 22.53 1.93 -23.37
CA LEU A 2 22.05 1.52 -22.05
C LEU A 2 20.55 1.85 -21.81
N PHE A 3 19.95 2.65 -22.69
CA PHE A 3 18.57 3.07 -22.54
C PHE A 3 17.57 1.92 -22.57
N PHE A 4 17.72 0.99 -23.51
CA PHE A 4 16.80 -0.14 -23.65
C PHE A 4 16.78 -1.08 -22.42
N PRO A 5 17.93 -1.59 -21.90
CA PRO A 5 17.92 -2.43 -20.72
C PRO A 5 17.40 -1.69 -19.47
N VAL A 6 17.65 -0.40 -19.31
CA VAL A 6 17.11 0.39 -18.20
C VAL A 6 15.59 0.51 -18.28
N ALA A 7 15.04 0.83 -19.44
CA ALA A 7 13.60 0.88 -19.65
C ALA A 7 12.94 -0.49 -19.37
N MET A 8 13.56 -1.58 -19.83
CA MET A 8 13.06 -2.94 -19.54
C MET A 8 13.07 -3.26 -18.06
N LEU A 9 14.12 -2.88 -17.33
CA LEU A 9 14.17 -3.06 -15.87
C LEU A 9 13.05 -2.31 -15.16
N ILE A 10 12.82 -1.04 -15.50
CA ILE A 10 11.75 -0.21 -14.92
C ILE A 10 10.39 -0.89 -15.14
N LEU A 11 10.10 -1.30 -16.37
CA LEU A 11 8.85 -1.97 -16.70
C LEU A 11 8.70 -3.31 -15.97
N LEU A 12 9.79 -4.07 -15.84
CA LEU A 12 9.78 -5.36 -15.14
C LEU A 12 9.43 -5.18 -13.65
N PHE A 13 10.07 -4.24 -12.97
CA PHE A 13 9.79 -3.97 -11.56
C PHE A 13 8.36 -3.48 -11.33
N ASP A 14 7.86 -2.57 -12.17
CA ASP A 14 6.48 -2.10 -12.12
C ASP A 14 5.48 -3.25 -12.36
N LEU A 15 5.73 -4.08 -13.37
CA LEU A 15 4.92 -5.26 -13.66
C LEU A 15 4.85 -6.23 -12.47
N VAL A 16 5.99 -6.53 -11.86
CA VAL A 16 6.05 -7.42 -10.68
C VAL A 16 5.23 -6.84 -9.53
N GLY A 17 5.36 -5.53 -9.25
CA GLY A 17 4.56 -4.86 -8.22
C GLY A 17 3.05 -4.95 -8.50
N LYS A 18 2.61 -4.73 -9.73
CA LYS A 18 1.20 -4.86 -10.14
C LYS A 18 0.68 -6.29 -10.04
N ILE A 19 1.49 -7.27 -10.43
CA ILE A 19 1.14 -8.68 -10.25
C ILE A 19 0.91 -9.00 -8.77
N MET A 20 1.78 -8.53 -7.87
CA MET A 20 1.61 -8.71 -6.42
C MET A 20 0.30 -8.12 -5.91
N THR A 21 -0.07 -6.92 -6.37
CA THR A 21 -1.36 -6.29 -6.03
C THR A 21 -2.54 -7.14 -6.49
N VAL A 22 -2.52 -7.62 -7.73
CA VAL A 22 -3.60 -8.46 -8.28
C VAL A 22 -3.72 -9.77 -7.50
N LEU A 23 -2.61 -10.43 -7.18
CA LEU A 23 -2.62 -11.69 -6.41
C LEU A 23 -3.19 -11.46 -5.01
N ARG A 24 -2.85 -10.35 -4.34
CA ARG A 24 -3.41 -9.98 -3.05
C ARG A 24 -4.93 -9.76 -3.14
N ILE A 25 -5.38 -8.98 -4.11
CA ILE A 25 -6.81 -8.71 -4.32
C ILE A 25 -7.57 -10.02 -4.60
N GLN A 26 -7.01 -10.89 -5.44
CA GLN A 26 -7.62 -12.19 -5.75
C GLN A 26 -7.76 -13.07 -4.51
N ASN A 27 -6.74 -13.13 -3.65
CA ASN A 27 -6.79 -13.89 -2.40
C ASN A 27 -7.87 -13.33 -1.47
N ASN A 28 -7.92 -12.02 -1.28
CA ASN A 28 -8.91 -11.37 -0.43
C ASN A 28 -10.33 -11.49 -1.01
N PHE A 29 -10.48 -11.44 -2.33
CA PHE A 29 -11.79 -11.53 -2.99
C PHE A 29 -12.51 -12.85 -2.71
N LYS A 30 -11.78 -13.94 -2.51
CA LYS A 30 -12.38 -15.24 -2.13
C LYS A 30 -13.16 -15.15 -0.82
N LEU A 31 -12.67 -14.35 0.14
CA LEU A 31 -13.38 -14.12 1.40
C LEU A 31 -14.55 -13.14 1.22
N VAL A 32 -14.38 -12.10 0.41
CA VAL A 32 -15.44 -11.13 0.10
C VAL A 32 -16.61 -11.80 -0.60
N ALA A 33 -16.35 -12.69 -1.55
CA ALA A 33 -17.36 -13.39 -2.33
C ALA A 33 -18.08 -14.52 -1.57
N SER A 34 -17.60 -14.89 -0.37
CA SER A 34 -18.26 -15.93 0.44
C SER A 34 -19.61 -15.44 0.97
N ASP A 35 -20.64 -16.31 1.03
CA ASP A 35 -21.97 -15.98 1.57
C ASP A 35 -22.03 -15.88 3.10
N ARG A 36 -20.91 -16.13 3.78
CA ARG A 36 -20.84 -16.06 5.24
C ARG A 36 -20.92 -14.62 5.73
N SER A 37 -21.55 -14.42 6.88
CA SER A 37 -21.49 -13.14 7.58
C SER A 37 -20.05 -12.76 7.88
N LYS A 38 -19.72 -11.49 7.66
CA LYS A 38 -18.37 -10.95 7.81
C LYS A 38 -18.36 -9.92 8.93
N TYR A 39 -17.24 -9.78 9.58
CA TYR A 39 -17.00 -8.71 10.53
C TYR A 39 -15.99 -7.74 9.92
N SER A 40 -16.39 -6.49 9.84
CA SER A 40 -15.49 -5.38 9.51
C SER A 40 -15.07 -4.74 10.81
N ILE A 41 -13.78 -4.54 11.01
CA ILE A 41 -13.26 -3.84 12.18
C ILE A 41 -13.19 -2.35 11.84
N ASN A 42 -13.97 -1.55 12.56
CA ASN A 42 -14.04 -0.11 12.36
C ASN A 42 -13.42 0.61 13.56
N MET A 43 -12.78 1.76 13.29
CA MET A 43 -12.29 2.64 14.34
C MET A 43 -13.45 3.41 14.97
N MET A 44 -13.41 3.59 16.28
CA MET A 44 -14.41 4.34 17.01
C MET A 44 -14.09 5.84 16.98
N GLU A 45 -14.86 6.58 16.19
CA GLU A 45 -14.70 8.03 16.06
C GLU A 45 -15.52 8.83 17.10
N ASN A 46 -16.51 8.18 17.73
CA ASN A 46 -17.39 8.85 18.69
C ASN A 46 -16.79 8.88 20.09
N LYS A 47 -16.26 10.04 20.47
CA LYS A 47 -15.66 10.28 21.80
C LYS A 47 -16.62 10.03 22.99
N GLY A 48 -17.93 10.16 22.81
CA GLY A 48 -18.92 9.88 23.83
C GLY A 48 -19.05 8.39 24.13
N LEU A 49 -19.22 7.60 23.10
CA LEU A 49 -19.27 6.13 23.20
C LEU A 49 -17.92 5.56 23.68
N LEU A 50 -16.83 6.16 23.25
CA LEU A 50 -15.49 5.78 23.70
C LEU A 50 -15.37 5.91 25.23
N LYS A 51 -15.77 7.05 25.79
CA LYS A 51 -15.75 7.29 27.24
C LYS A 51 -16.67 6.33 28.01
N GLU A 52 -17.82 6.00 27.44
CA GLU A 52 -18.77 5.07 28.06
C GLU A 52 -18.19 3.65 28.11
N TRP A 53 -17.54 3.19 27.02
CA TRP A 53 -17.02 1.82 26.91
C TRP A 53 -15.66 1.65 27.57
N THR A 54 -14.91 2.73 27.78
CA THR A 54 -13.59 2.72 28.44
C THR A 54 -13.63 3.26 29.88
N LYS A 55 -14.82 3.45 30.46
CA LYS A 55 -15.02 4.06 31.77
C LYS A 55 -14.28 3.36 32.90
N ASP A 56 -14.04 2.07 32.77
CA ASP A 56 -13.34 1.23 33.75
C ASP A 56 -11.83 1.09 33.45
N LEU A 57 -11.35 1.74 32.38
CA LEU A 57 -9.95 1.72 31.97
C LEU A 57 -9.34 3.10 32.26
N GLU A 58 -8.31 3.15 33.10
CA GLU A 58 -7.60 4.37 33.50
C GLU A 58 -6.67 4.93 32.39
N MET A 59 -7.18 5.21 31.20
CA MET A 59 -6.33 5.66 30.11
C MET A 59 -6.82 6.96 29.50
N GLU A 60 -5.94 7.91 29.17
CA GLU A 60 -6.32 9.30 28.82
C GLU A 60 -6.76 9.52 27.37
N GLU A 61 -6.22 8.80 26.40
CA GLU A 61 -6.64 8.83 24.99
C GLU A 61 -6.50 7.45 24.33
N TYR A 62 -7.55 6.97 23.63
CA TYR A 62 -7.54 5.65 22.98
C TYR A 62 -7.98 5.70 21.55
N LEU A 63 -7.29 4.93 20.72
CA LEU A 63 -7.78 4.46 19.44
C LEU A 63 -8.37 3.06 19.63
N VAL A 64 -9.68 2.99 19.72
CA VAL A 64 -10.41 1.75 19.94
C VAL A 64 -11.05 1.29 18.65
N ALA A 65 -10.86 0.02 18.33
CA ALA A 65 -11.50 -0.63 17.20
C ALA A 65 -12.61 -1.58 17.71
N TYR A 66 -13.68 -1.71 16.93
CA TYR A 66 -14.78 -2.62 17.24
C TYR A 66 -15.27 -3.37 16.00
N PRO A 67 -15.70 -4.62 16.14
CA PRO A 67 -16.22 -5.41 15.03
C PRO A 67 -17.65 -5.01 14.69
N VAL A 68 -17.95 -4.85 13.42
CA VAL A 68 -19.30 -4.63 12.88
C VAL A 68 -19.65 -5.76 11.95
N LYS A 69 -20.77 -6.46 12.22
CA LYS A 69 -21.26 -7.53 11.35
C LYS A 69 -21.80 -6.93 10.04
N THR A 70 -21.28 -7.40 8.93
CA THR A 70 -21.72 -6.97 7.60
C THR A 70 -21.86 -8.14 6.66
N LYS A 71 -22.78 -8.04 5.69
CA LYS A 71 -22.88 -8.99 4.58
C LYS A 71 -22.06 -8.56 3.38
N LEU A 72 -21.90 -7.26 3.19
CA LEU A 72 -21.18 -6.67 2.07
C LEU A 72 -20.03 -5.81 2.60
N LEU A 73 -18.83 -6.05 2.12
CA LEU A 73 -17.69 -5.18 2.37
C LEU A 73 -17.73 -4.01 1.38
N SER A 74 -18.40 -2.93 1.77
CA SER A 74 -18.39 -1.68 1.02
C SER A 74 -16.95 -1.16 0.92
N LYS A 75 -16.65 -0.49 -0.20
CA LYS A 75 -15.33 0.11 -0.44
C LYS A 75 -14.14 -0.88 -0.47
N PHE A 76 -14.40 -2.20 -0.63
CA PHE A 76 -13.32 -3.19 -0.71
C PHE A 76 -12.28 -2.85 -1.77
N LEU A 77 -12.71 -2.47 -2.98
CA LEU A 77 -11.80 -2.11 -4.05
C LEU A 77 -11.06 -0.80 -3.76
N GLU A 78 -11.75 0.19 -3.20
CA GLU A 78 -11.14 1.47 -2.81
C GLU A 78 -10.00 1.24 -1.82
N TYR A 79 -10.23 0.48 -0.76
CA TYR A 79 -9.17 0.14 0.21
C TYR A 79 -8.10 -0.80 -0.37
N SER A 80 -8.46 -1.69 -1.29
CA SER A 80 -7.51 -2.61 -1.92
C SER A 80 -6.52 -1.91 -2.84
N TYR A 81 -6.92 -0.79 -3.43
CA TYR A 81 -6.10 0.06 -4.30
C TYR A 81 -5.58 1.31 -3.60
N SER A 82 -5.79 1.44 -2.27
CA SER A 82 -5.20 2.57 -1.54
C SER A 82 -3.68 2.54 -1.67
N GLU A 83 -3.13 3.67 -2.10
CA GLU A 83 -1.69 3.84 -2.28
C GLU A 83 -0.97 3.84 -0.92
N ASP A 84 0.19 3.20 -0.88
CA ASP A 84 1.12 3.36 0.23
C ASP A 84 1.87 4.68 0.12
N TYR A 85 2.38 5.15 1.24
CA TYR A 85 3.23 6.35 1.29
C TYR A 85 4.41 6.26 0.31
N ALA A 86 5.03 5.08 0.15
CA ALA A 86 6.12 4.88 -0.79
C ALA A 86 5.67 5.00 -2.26
N GLU A 87 4.47 4.52 -2.59
CA GLU A 87 3.88 4.68 -3.93
C GLU A 87 3.52 6.13 -4.22
N ALA A 88 2.89 6.82 -3.25
CA ALA A 88 2.55 8.25 -3.37
C ALA A 88 3.81 9.11 -3.53
N MET A 89 4.86 8.86 -2.75
CA MET A 89 6.14 9.55 -2.90
C MET A 89 6.82 9.26 -4.23
N SER A 90 6.74 8.03 -4.74
CA SER A 90 7.30 7.69 -6.04
C SER A 90 6.59 8.42 -7.19
N ALA A 91 5.29 8.63 -7.09
CA ALA A 91 4.52 9.40 -8.06
C ALA A 91 4.96 10.89 -8.12
N ILE A 92 5.35 11.46 -6.97
CA ILE A 92 5.89 12.83 -6.90
C ILE A 92 7.33 12.88 -7.42
N LEU A 93 8.16 11.89 -7.07
CA LEU A 93 9.56 11.84 -7.46
C LEU A 93 9.78 11.54 -8.94
N ALA A 94 8.86 10.80 -9.59
CA ALA A 94 9.00 10.43 -10.99
C ALA A 94 9.15 11.66 -11.94
N PRO A 95 8.27 12.67 -11.92
CA PRO A 95 8.46 13.84 -12.77
C PRO A 95 9.73 14.63 -12.43
N VAL A 96 10.11 14.70 -11.15
CA VAL A 96 11.35 15.38 -10.73
C VAL A 96 12.58 14.65 -11.27
N SER A 97 12.60 13.33 -11.22
CA SER A 97 13.72 12.53 -11.76
C SER A 97 13.82 12.63 -13.28
N ILE A 98 12.70 12.73 -13.99
CA ILE A 98 12.70 12.95 -15.45
C ILE A 98 13.29 14.32 -15.78
N LEU A 99 12.87 15.39 -15.09
CA LEU A 99 13.42 16.71 -15.30
C LEU A 99 14.92 16.78 -15.00
N ALA A 100 15.35 16.19 -13.90
CA ALA A 100 16.78 16.09 -13.55
C ALA A 100 17.57 15.32 -14.63
N ALA A 101 17.03 14.20 -15.12
CA ALA A 101 17.65 13.41 -16.18
C ALA A 101 17.81 14.21 -17.48
N ILE A 102 16.80 14.98 -17.88
CA ILE A 102 16.86 15.84 -19.06
C ILE A 102 17.95 16.91 -18.88
N LEU A 103 17.95 17.62 -17.75
CA LEU A 103 18.92 18.69 -17.48
C LEU A 103 20.35 18.18 -17.50
N ILE A 104 20.64 17.08 -16.80
CA ILE A 104 21.98 16.49 -16.71
C ILE A 104 22.40 15.92 -18.08
N SER A 105 21.49 15.35 -18.84
CA SER A 105 21.74 14.84 -20.20
C SER A 105 22.11 15.98 -21.16
N VAL A 106 21.41 17.10 -21.10
CA VAL A 106 21.70 18.30 -21.90
C VAL A 106 23.08 18.87 -21.55
N LEU A 107 23.39 18.97 -20.24
CA LEU A 107 24.73 19.36 -19.78
C LEU A 107 25.82 18.42 -20.30
N SER A 108 25.56 17.12 -20.21
CA SER A 108 26.50 16.10 -20.73
C SER A 108 26.76 16.24 -22.24
N TYR A 109 25.72 16.63 -23.01
CA TYR A 109 25.88 16.91 -24.43
C TYR A 109 26.79 18.12 -24.67
N PHE A 110 26.57 19.21 -23.97
CA PHE A 110 27.39 20.44 -24.12
C PHE A 110 28.87 20.23 -23.76
N PHE A 111 29.16 19.37 -22.75
CA PHE A 111 30.52 19.09 -22.34
C PHE A 111 31.26 18.09 -23.25
N ASN A 112 30.55 17.15 -23.83
CA ASN A 112 31.17 16.01 -24.53
C ASN A 112 30.90 16.05 -26.05
N GLU A 113 30.02 16.93 -26.53
CA GLU A 113 29.57 17.03 -27.94
C GLU A 113 29.16 15.68 -28.56
N ASN A 114 28.75 14.72 -27.70
CA ASN A 114 28.44 13.34 -28.08
C ASN A 114 27.01 12.95 -27.65
N VAL A 115 26.14 12.75 -28.64
CA VAL A 115 24.73 12.36 -28.42
C VAL A 115 24.63 11.00 -27.72
N GLY A 116 25.52 10.06 -28.03
CA GLY A 116 25.54 8.75 -27.40
C GLY A 116 25.81 8.84 -25.90
N MET A 117 26.73 9.73 -25.48
CA MET A 117 27.00 9.99 -24.07
C MET A 117 25.80 10.67 -23.39
N ALA A 118 25.16 11.64 -24.03
CA ALA A 118 23.97 12.30 -23.49
C ALA A 118 22.84 11.29 -23.23
N ILE A 119 22.56 10.39 -24.18
CA ILE A 119 21.54 9.33 -24.01
C ILE A 119 21.91 8.38 -22.87
N SER A 120 23.19 8.00 -22.76
CA SER A 120 23.67 7.11 -21.69
C SER A 120 23.55 7.80 -20.33
N THR A 121 23.86 9.07 -20.25
CA THR A 121 23.71 9.88 -19.02
C THR A 121 22.24 9.98 -18.61
N PHE A 122 21.34 10.23 -19.55
CA PHE A 122 19.91 10.26 -19.31
C PHE A 122 19.42 8.94 -18.69
N ALA A 123 19.78 7.80 -19.30
CA ALA A 123 19.42 6.49 -18.81
C ALA A 123 19.99 6.20 -17.41
N ALA A 124 21.25 6.59 -17.17
CA ALA A 124 21.90 6.39 -15.87
C ALA A 124 21.22 7.22 -14.76
N VAL A 125 20.90 8.48 -15.02
CA VAL A 125 20.21 9.34 -14.04
C VAL A 125 18.81 8.85 -13.76
N LEU A 126 18.04 8.43 -14.77
CA LEU A 126 16.72 7.83 -14.56
C LEU A 126 16.81 6.57 -13.68
N CYS A 127 17.78 5.70 -13.96
CA CYS A 127 17.95 4.48 -13.17
C CYS A 127 18.32 4.79 -11.69
N ALA A 128 19.16 5.80 -11.47
CA ALA A 128 19.61 6.18 -10.13
C ALA A 128 18.52 6.92 -9.32
N CYS A 129 17.70 7.75 -9.99
CA CYS A 129 16.70 8.58 -9.33
C CYS A 129 15.32 7.94 -9.23
N THR A 130 15.01 6.94 -10.06
CA THR A 130 13.69 6.28 -10.05
C THR A 130 13.65 5.24 -8.91
N PRO A 131 12.67 5.32 -8.01
CA PRO A 131 12.50 4.35 -6.93
C PRO A 131 11.92 3.02 -7.48
N LEU A 132 12.72 2.28 -8.25
CA LEU A 132 12.31 1.06 -8.98
C LEU A 132 11.67 0.00 -8.08
N THR A 133 12.06 -0.04 -6.82
CA THR A 133 11.61 -1.07 -5.87
C THR A 133 10.45 -0.62 -4.98
N ALA A 134 10.00 0.63 -5.10
CA ALA A 134 8.96 1.19 -4.21
C ALA A 134 7.67 0.37 -4.26
N THR A 135 7.17 0.07 -5.46
CA THR A 135 5.94 -0.72 -5.66
C THR A 135 6.08 -2.15 -5.10
N ILE A 136 7.25 -2.76 -5.25
CA ILE A 136 7.51 -4.09 -4.69
C ILE A 136 7.61 -4.02 -3.17
N ALA A 137 8.35 -3.04 -2.64
CA ALA A 137 8.52 -2.85 -1.20
C ALA A 137 7.19 -2.61 -0.49
N ALA A 138 6.26 -1.88 -1.13
CA ALA A 138 4.92 -1.64 -0.64
C ALA A 138 4.05 -2.93 -0.70
N ASN A 139 4.02 -3.60 -1.83
CA ASN A 139 3.07 -4.70 -2.05
C ASN A 139 3.53 -6.05 -1.50
N TRP A 140 4.83 -6.30 -1.36
CA TRP A 140 5.35 -7.57 -0.84
C TRP A 140 4.89 -7.89 0.60
N PRO A 141 4.98 -6.97 1.59
CA PRO A 141 4.51 -7.23 2.94
C PRO A 141 3.01 -7.49 2.99
N LEU A 142 2.21 -6.72 2.23
CA LEU A 142 0.76 -6.89 2.15
C LEU A 142 0.36 -8.23 1.55
N LEU A 143 1.03 -8.67 0.49
CA LEU A 143 0.81 -9.98 -0.12
C LEU A 143 1.15 -11.11 0.86
N ARG A 144 2.26 -11.00 1.58
CA ARG A 144 2.64 -11.97 2.63
C ARG A 144 1.60 -12.02 3.75
N LEU A 145 1.13 -10.86 4.18
CA LEU A 145 0.09 -10.75 5.21
C LEU A 145 -1.22 -11.39 4.72
N SER A 146 -1.66 -11.07 3.50
CA SER A 146 -2.83 -11.68 2.87
C SER A 146 -2.71 -13.22 2.84
N ASN A 147 -1.57 -13.74 2.39
CA ASN A 147 -1.34 -15.19 2.32
C ASN A 147 -1.41 -15.89 3.70
N LYS A 148 -1.07 -15.20 4.78
CA LYS A 148 -1.15 -15.73 6.14
C LYS A 148 -2.55 -15.62 6.73
N LEU A 149 -3.27 -14.54 6.45
CA LEU A 149 -4.56 -14.25 7.06
C LEU A 149 -5.72 -14.95 6.33
N THR A 150 -5.67 -15.01 5.00
CA THR A 150 -6.77 -15.58 4.18
C THR A 150 -7.13 -17.02 4.56
N PRO A 151 -6.19 -17.94 4.83
CA PRO A 151 -6.54 -19.28 5.28
C PRO A 151 -7.27 -19.31 6.64
N ASN A 152 -7.03 -18.30 7.49
CA ASN A 152 -7.67 -18.15 8.79
C ASN A 152 -8.99 -17.35 8.74
N GLY A 153 -9.47 -17.02 7.54
CA GLY A 153 -10.72 -16.28 7.37
C GLY A 153 -10.61 -14.78 7.64
N ALA A 154 -9.40 -14.26 7.76
CA ALA A 154 -9.14 -12.82 7.96
C ALA A 154 -8.48 -12.20 6.73
N MET A 155 -8.67 -10.91 6.53
CA MET A 155 -8.00 -10.16 5.47
C MET A 155 -7.70 -8.72 5.86
N VAL A 156 -6.69 -8.15 5.22
CA VAL A 156 -6.39 -6.72 5.24
C VAL A 156 -6.52 -6.21 3.80
N ALA A 157 -7.40 -5.24 3.58
CA ALA A 157 -7.72 -4.78 2.24
C ALA A 157 -6.54 -4.03 1.60
N GLY A 158 -5.89 -3.13 2.32
CA GLY A 158 -4.78 -2.34 1.80
C GLY A 158 -4.01 -1.62 2.90
N TYR A 159 -3.10 -0.74 2.52
CA TYR A 159 -2.23 0.01 3.42
C TYR A 159 -2.99 0.91 4.39
N GLU A 160 -4.05 1.56 3.94
CA GLU A 160 -4.89 2.38 4.82
C GLU A 160 -5.45 1.58 6.00
N SER A 161 -5.84 0.33 5.75
CA SER A 161 -6.27 -0.57 6.83
C SER A 161 -5.14 -0.89 7.80
N VAL A 162 -3.92 -1.15 7.30
CA VAL A 162 -2.75 -1.41 8.14
C VAL A 162 -2.39 -0.21 8.99
N SER A 163 -2.36 0.99 8.39
CA SER A 163 -2.06 2.24 9.09
C SER A 163 -3.03 2.48 10.25
N LYS A 164 -4.33 2.35 10.01
CA LYS A 164 -5.35 2.48 11.06
C LYS A 164 -5.18 1.47 12.19
N PHE A 165 -4.73 0.24 11.86
CA PHE A 165 -4.49 -0.79 12.86
C PHE A 165 -3.18 -0.61 13.63
N ALA A 166 -2.15 -0.05 13.01
CA ALA A 166 -0.85 0.15 13.64
C ALA A 166 -0.95 1.04 14.88
N ASP A 167 -1.86 2.00 14.86
CA ASP A 167 -2.10 2.95 15.94
C ASP A 167 -3.17 2.49 16.94
N THR A 168 -3.74 1.27 16.76
CA THR A 168 -4.80 0.75 17.61
C THR A 168 -4.22 0.21 18.93
N GLU A 169 -4.61 0.79 20.04
CA GLU A 169 -4.17 0.39 21.39
C GLU A 169 -5.07 -0.64 22.05
N GLY A 170 -6.33 -0.76 21.60
CA GLY A 170 -7.28 -1.71 22.15
C GLY A 170 -8.34 -2.16 21.15
N ILE A 171 -8.86 -3.36 21.35
CA ILE A 171 -9.99 -3.90 20.58
C ILE A 171 -11.11 -4.24 21.56
N VAL A 172 -12.27 -3.62 21.40
CA VAL A 172 -13.46 -3.94 22.18
C VAL A 172 -14.29 -4.97 21.44
N VAL A 173 -14.50 -6.11 22.07
CA VAL A 173 -15.28 -7.23 21.53
C VAL A 173 -16.42 -7.54 22.50
N ARG A 174 -17.66 -7.62 22.00
CA ARG A 174 -18.79 -8.04 22.81
C ARG A 174 -18.80 -9.55 22.98
N ALA A 175 -19.23 -10.04 24.13
CA ALA A 175 -19.35 -11.49 24.35
C ALA A 175 -20.25 -12.18 23.32
N SER A 176 -21.33 -11.49 22.87
CA SER A 176 -22.22 -11.97 21.79
C SER A 176 -21.56 -12.09 20.42
N ASP A 177 -20.38 -11.47 20.21
CA ASP A 177 -19.67 -11.53 18.93
C ASP A 177 -18.68 -12.73 18.91
N ILE A 178 -18.35 -13.27 20.09
CA ILE A 178 -17.43 -14.41 20.25
C ILE A 178 -18.21 -15.71 20.47
N PHE A 179 -19.30 -15.63 21.22
CA PHE A 179 -20.13 -16.79 21.54
C PHE A 179 -21.48 -16.65 20.82
N PRO A 180 -21.79 -17.55 19.86
CA PRO A 180 -23.05 -17.55 19.14
C PRO A 180 -24.25 -17.91 20.03
#